data_9327372c589e75d65d87a1778d0ac5f5
#
_entry.id   9327372c589e75d65d87a1778d0ac5f5
#
_cell.length_a   1.000
_cell.length_b   1.000
_cell.length_c   1.000
_cell.angle_alpha   90.00
_cell.angle_beta   90.00
_cell.angle_gamma   90.00
#
_symmetry.space_group_name_H-M   'P 1'
#
loop_
_entity.id
_entity.type
_entity.pdbx_description
1 polymer ?
#
loop_
_entity_poly.entity_id
_entity_poly.type
_entity_poly.pdbx_seq_one_letter_code
_entity_poly.pdbx_strand_id
1 'polypeptide(L)'
;FDSLQIYFDMKRDGIDPRQQDKADNIIYNIGLLNGKKPFAYISFAEGTRYIGEGNKTTGYDDQVKVSVKPGTDCALEYTLFFPKETLYLVRFESGGRCGFSMLVNDNDGAGRKQGVTLTQPGSEPLDNPHLFKDMIFLQQKASSK
;
A
#
# COMPACT_ATOMS: atom_id res chain seq x y z
N PHE A 1 -16.64 7.18 -4.86
CA PHE A 1 -15.35 7.92 -4.83
C PHE A 1 -14.23 6.93 -5.14
N ASP A 2 -13.29 7.36 -5.96
CA ASP A 2 -12.10 6.59 -6.31
C ASP A 2 -11.24 6.36 -5.07
N SER A 3 -10.63 5.20 -5.00
CA SER A 3 -9.74 4.85 -3.91
C SER A 3 -8.58 4.00 -4.39
N LEU A 4 -7.50 4.03 -3.62
CA LEU A 4 -6.35 3.16 -3.83
C LEU A 4 -6.35 2.08 -2.73
N GLN A 5 -6.07 0.86 -3.13
CA GLN A 5 -5.64 -0.17 -2.20
C GLN A 5 -4.16 -0.42 -2.45
N ILE A 6 -3.36 -0.31 -1.40
CA ILE A 6 -1.92 -0.49 -1.44
C ILE A 6 -1.55 -1.69 -0.60
N TYR A 7 -0.79 -2.58 -1.17
CA TYR A 7 -0.41 -3.86 -0.61
C TYR A 7 1.11 -3.90 -0.46
N PHE A 8 1.57 -4.28 0.73
CA PHE A 8 2.97 -4.55 1.01
C PHE A 8 3.12 -5.98 1.54
N ASP A 9 4.07 -6.73 0.98
CA ASP A 9 4.69 -7.91 1.54
C ASP A 9 6.06 -7.45 2.06
N MET A 10 6.12 -7.16 3.36
CA MET A 10 7.23 -6.39 3.94
C MET A 10 8.55 -7.16 3.96
N LYS A 11 8.52 -8.48 4.04
CA LYS A 11 9.72 -9.33 3.99
C LYS A 11 10.03 -9.86 2.59
N ARG A 12 9.06 -9.77 1.69
CA ARG A 12 9.13 -10.34 0.34
C ARG A 12 9.31 -11.85 0.35
N ASP A 13 8.66 -12.55 1.27
CA ASP A 13 8.69 -14.02 1.38
C ASP A 13 7.51 -14.72 0.69
N GLY A 14 6.49 -13.97 0.26
CA GLY A 14 5.37 -14.47 -0.55
C GLY A 14 5.73 -14.88 -1.98
N ILE A 15 7.03 -14.98 -2.32
CA ILE A 15 7.49 -15.35 -3.67
C ILE A 15 7.13 -16.80 -4.03
N ASP A 16 7.21 -17.71 -3.06
CA ASP A 16 6.83 -19.11 -3.27
C ASP A 16 5.37 -19.31 -2.80
N PRO A 17 4.44 -19.65 -3.73
CA PRO A 17 3.04 -19.87 -3.38
C PRO A 17 2.82 -20.95 -2.30
N ARG A 18 3.81 -21.81 -2.08
CA ARG A 18 3.75 -22.89 -1.08
C ARG A 18 4.21 -22.46 0.31
N GLN A 19 4.87 -21.32 0.40
CA GLN A 19 5.47 -20.79 1.64
C GLN A 19 4.91 -19.41 2.01
N GLN A 20 3.68 -19.11 1.58
CA GLN A 20 3.06 -17.82 1.85
C GLN A 20 2.87 -17.61 3.36
N ASP A 21 3.81 -16.93 3.97
CA ASP A 21 3.60 -16.31 5.27
C ASP A 21 2.89 -14.96 5.05
N LYS A 22 1.60 -14.91 5.34
CA LYS A 22 0.82 -13.67 5.24
C LYS A 22 1.03 -12.77 6.45
N ALA A 23 1.81 -13.21 7.44
CA ALA A 23 1.97 -12.53 8.73
C ALA A 23 2.64 -11.15 8.64
N ASP A 24 3.26 -10.82 7.51
CA ASP A 24 3.91 -9.53 7.26
C ASP A 24 3.26 -8.73 6.11
N ASN A 25 2.13 -9.20 5.62
CA ASN A 25 1.35 -8.46 4.62
C ASN A 25 0.51 -7.37 5.28
N ILE A 26 0.51 -6.19 4.69
CA ILE A 26 -0.32 -5.08 5.13
C ILE A 26 -1.06 -4.45 3.94
N ILE A 27 -2.32 -4.09 4.16
CA ILE A 27 -3.17 -3.46 3.15
C ILE A 27 -3.69 -2.14 3.67
N TYR A 28 -3.41 -1.10 2.92
CA TYR A 28 -3.97 0.22 3.11
C TYR A 28 -5.06 0.52 2.09
N ASN A 29 -6.20 1.01 2.56
CA ASN A 29 -7.18 1.70 1.74
C ASN A 29 -6.96 3.21 1.88
N ILE A 30 -6.74 3.87 0.78
CA ILE A 30 -6.46 5.30 0.68
C ILE A 30 -7.57 5.96 -0.11
N GLY A 31 -8.10 7.07 0.37
CA GLY A 31 -9.16 7.76 -0.33
C GLY A 31 -9.52 9.10 0.28
N LEU A 32 -10.69 9.61 -0.10
CA LEU A 32 -11.27 10.84 0.42
C LEU A 32 -12.55 10.52 1.18
N LEU A 33 -12.57 10.74 2.50
CA LEU A 33 -13.78 10.65 3.29
C LEU A 33 -14.73 11.78 2.89
N ASN A 34 -15.95 11.42 2.49
CA ASN A 34 -16.95 12.36 1.97
C ASN A 34 -16.42 13.25 0.81
N GLY A 35 -15.49 12.71 0.02
CA GLY A 35 -14.90 13.43 -1.11
C GLY A 35 -13.98 14.60 -0.75
N LYS A 36 -13.63 14.78 0.53
CA LYS A 36 -12.89 15.97 0.99
C LYS A 36 -11.68 15.65 1.86
N LYS A 37 -11.84 14.82 2.88
CA LYS A 37 -10.79 14.56 3.85
C LYS A 37 -9.97 13.33 3.45
N PRO A 38 -8.67 13.47 3.13
CA PRO A 38 -7.81 12.32 2.85
C PRO A 38 -7.71 11.41 4.06
N PHE A 39 -7.66 10.10 3.82
CA PHE A 39 -7.47 9.11 4.87
C PHE A 39 -6.60 7.95 4.39
N ALA A 40 -5.92 7.31 5.35
CA ALA A 40 -5.33 5.98 5.22
C ALA A 40 -6.01 5.05 6.23
N TYR A 41 -6.45 3.89 5.79
CA TYR A 41 -7.13 2.91 6.62
C TYR A 41 -6.50 1.53 6.40
N ILE A 42 -6.02 0.91 7.48
CA ILE A 42 -5.52 -0.45 7.44
C ILE A 42 -6.73 -1.38 7.43
N SER A 43 -6.93 -2.11 6.34
CA SER A 43 -8.01 -3.10 6.22
C SER A 43 -7.56 -4.51 6.54
N PHE A 44 -6.27 -4.77 6.45
CA PHE A 44 -5.68 -6.06 6.72
C PHE A 44 -4.24 -5.91 7.21
N ALA A 45 -3.91 -6.60 8.29
CA ALA A 45 -2.54 -6.73 8.82
C ALA A 45 -2.46 -8.02 9.64
N GLU A 46 -2.41 -9.17 8.96
CA GLU A 46 -2.37 -10.47 9.63
C GLU A 46 -0.99 -10.68 10.27
N GLY A 47 -0.98 -11.08 11.55
CA GLY A 47 0.24 -11.38 12.29
C GLY A 47 1.17 -10.19 12.55
N THR A 48 0.95 -9.07 11.92
CA THR A 48 1.72 -7.86 12.15
C THR A 48 1.29 -7.24 13.48
N ARG A 49 2.21 -7.14 14.40
CA ARG A 49 2.01 -6.27 15.56
C ARG A 49 2.10 -4.82 15.06
N TYR A 50 0.97 -4.22 14.79
CA TYR A 50 0.94 -2.79 14.56
C TYR A 50 1.51 -2.08 15.80
N ILE A 51 2.59 -1.32 15.61
CA ILE A 51 3.22 -0.55 16.69
C ILE A 51 2.46 0.78 16.83
N GLY A 52 1.22 0.68 17.29
CA GLY A 52 0.40 1.82 17.67
C GLY A 52 -0.23 1.55 19.01
N GLU A 53 -0.66 2.57 19.72
CA GLU A 53 -1.42 2.38 20.94
C GLU A 53 -2.63 1.47 20.66
N GLY A 54 -2.63 0.27 21.22
CA GLY A 54 -3.80 -0.59 21.29
C GLY A 54 -3.88 -1.78 20.34
N ASN A 55 -2.79 -2.32 19.78
CA ASN A 55 -2.81 -3.56 18.97
C ASN A 55 -3.90 -3.61 17.87
N LYS A 56 -4.18 -2.48 17.25
CA LYS A 56 -5.19 -2.42 16.18
C LYS A 56 -4.62 -3.02 14.90
N THR A 57 -5.12 -4.17 14.52
CA THR A 57 -4.81 -4.80 13.22
C THR A 57 -5.57 -4.12 12.06
N THR A 58 -6.58 -3.31 12.36
CA THR A 58 -7.38 -2.55 11.38
C THR A 58 -7.77 -1.20 11.95
N GLY A 59 -7.91 -0.19 11.11
CA GLY A 59 -8.34 1.15 11.52
C GLY A 59 -7.65 2.27 10.76
N TYR A 60 -8.02 3.49 11.10
CA TYR A 60 -7.36 4.67 10.54
C TYR A 60 -5.91 4.77 11.05
N ASP A 61 -5.01 5.09 10.13
CA ASP A 61 -3.60 5.30 10.42
C ASP A 61 -3.22 6.76 10.16
N ASP A 62 -3.19 7.53 11.24
CA ASP A 62 -2.86 8.96 11.18
C ASP A 62 -1.36 9.23 10.95
N GLN A 63 -0.51 8.20 11.04
CA GLN A 63 0.93 8.31 10.76
C GLN A 63 1.18 8.41 9.25
N VAL A 64 0.39 7.71 8.45
CA VAL A 64 0.47 7.80 6.98
C VAL A 64 -0.11 9.14 6.54
N LYS A 65 0.71 9.93 5.86
CA LYS A 65 0.26 11.22 5.33
C LYS A 65 -0.23 11.05 3.91
N VAL A 66 -1.45 11.53 3.68
CA VAL A 66 -2.12 11.45 2.38
C VAL A 66 -2.44 12.86 1.90
N SER A 67 -2.01 13.19 0.70
CA SER A 67 -2.41 14.41 0.00
C SER A 67 -3.04 14.04 -1.34
N VAL A 68 -4.18 14.61 -1.63
CA VAL A 68 -4.89 14.42 -2.91
C VAL A 68 -5.11 15.78 -3.52
N LYS A 69 -4.70 15.95 -4.77
CA LYS A 69 -4.83 17.19 -5.52
C LYS A 69 -5.45 16.91 -6.89
N PRO A 70 -6.17 17.89 -7.46
CA PRO A 70 -6.49 17.83 -8.87
C PRO A 70 -5.21 17.79 -9.70
N GLY A 71 -5.12 16.83 -10.60
CA GLY A 71 -4.09 16.77 -11.64
C GLY A 71 -4.57 17.37 -12.96
N THR A 72 -3.86 17.10 -14.03
CA THR A 72 -4.28 17.44 -15.40
C THR A 72 -5.37 16.47 -15.88
N ASP A 73 -6.19 16.91 -16.82
CA ASP A 73 -7.17 16.08 -17.54
C ASP A 73 -8.16 15.33 -16.63
N CYS A 74 -8.67 16.01 -15.59
CA CYS A 74 -9.60 15.45 -14.60
C CYS A 74 -9.01 14.30 -13.76
N ALA A 75 -7.71 14.05 -13.80
CA ALA A 75 -7.04 13.08 -12.96
C ALA A 75 -6.92 13.57 -11.51
N LEU A 76 -6.71 12.64 -10.58
CA LEU A 76 -6.33 12.94 -9.21
C LEU A 76 -4.87 12.53 -8.98
N GLU A 77 -4.11 13.42 -8.39
CA GLU A 77 -2.74 13.15 -7.95
C GLU A 77 -2.74 12.79 -6.47
N TYR A 78 -2.31 11.58 -6.15
CA TYR A 78 -2.13 11.10 -4.79
C TYR A 78 -0.65 11.16 -4.41
N THR A 79 -0.33 11.87 -3.33
CA THR A 79 0.99 11.82 -2.70
C THR A 79 0.86 11.14 -1.35
N LEU A 80 1.63 10.07 -1.15
CA LEU A 80 1.57 9.24 0.04
C LEU A 80 2.94 9.23 0.71
N PHE A 81 2.95 9.39 2.02
CA PHE A 81 4.14 9.24 2.84
C PHE A 81 3.88 8.19 3.92
N PHE A 82 4.62 7.11 3.86
CA PHE A 82 4.61 6.04 4.85
C PHE A 82 5.84 6.22 5.75
N PRO A 83 5.68 6.50 7.05
CA PRO A 83 6.80 6.43 7.98
C PRO A 83 7.39 5.03 8.01
N LYS A 84 8.70 4.91 8.21
CA LYS A 84 9.36 3.59 8.28
C LYS A 84 8.78 2.70 9.39
N GLU A 85 8.25 3.31 10.42
CA GLU A 85 7.63 2.64 11.56
C GLU A 85 6.35 1.90 11.17
N THR A 86 5.65 2.36 10.13
CA THR A 86 4.44 1.68 9.62
C THR A 86 4.78 0.49 8.73
N LEU A 87 5.99 0.46 8.17
CA LEU A 87 6.53 -0.61 7.34
C LEU A 87 7.76 -1.24 8.01
N TYR A 88 7.66 -1.53 9.29
CA TYR A 88 8.76 -1.84 10.20
C TYR A 88 9.57 -3.11 9.88
N LEU A 89 9.04 -4.01 9.08
CA LEU A 89 9.76 -5.20 8.59
C LEU A 89 10.51 -4.94 7.28
N VAL A 90 10.24 -3.80 6.63
CA VAL A 90 10.93 -3.43 5.39
C VAL A 90 12.35 -2.96 5.71
N ARG A 91 13.32 -3.52 5.00
CA ARG A 91 14.71 -3.06 5.06
C ARG A 91 14.92 -1.89 4.11
N PHE A 92 14.97 -0.68 4.67
CA PHE A 92 15.15 0.57 3.89
C PHE A 92 16.61 0.88 3.51
N GLU A 93 17.51 -0.06 3.66
CA GLU A 93 18.91 0.05 3.23
C GLU A 93 19.05 -0.21 1.73
N SER A 94 20.19 0.20 1.16
CA SER A 94 20.49 -0.06 -0.26
C SER A 94 20.46 -1.57 -0.56
N GLY A 95 19.68 -1.94 -1.57
CA GLY A 95 19.44 -3.35 -1.93
C GLY A 95 18.34 -4.03 -1.11
N GLY A 96 17.80 -3.39 -0.09
CA GLY A 96 16.60 -3.85 0.60
C GLY A 96 15.41 -3.85 -0.35
N ARG A 97 14.44 -4.74 -0.12
CA ARG A 97 13.27 -4.90 -0.98
C ARG A 97 12.04 -5.29 -0.17
N CYS A 98 10.88 -4.96 -0.71
CA CYS A 98 9.58 -5.49 -0.28
C CYS A 98 8.73 -5.81 -1.50
N GLY A 99 7.72 -6.64 -1.32
CA GLY A 99 6.68 -6.85 -2.32
C GLY A 99 5.71 -5.67 -2.30
N PHE A 100 5.29 -5.23 -3.48
CA PHE A 100 4.38 -4.11 -3.64
C PHE A 100 3.34 -4.41 -4.70
N SER A 101 2.09 -4.10 -4.40
CA SER A 101 1.03 -4.02 -5.38
C SER A 101 0.09 -2.87 -5.08
N MET A 102 -0.65 -2.47 -6.09
CA MET A 102 -1.64 -1.41 -5.97
C MET A 102 -2.86 -1.77 -6.81
N LEU A 103 -4.03 -1.46 -6.28
CA LEU A 103 -5.30 -1.51 -6.98
C LEU A 103 -5.95 -0.13 -6.93
N VAL A 104 -6.25 0.42 -8.09
CA VAL A 104 -7.06 1.63 -8.23
C VAL A 104 -8.51 1.20 -8.40
N ASN A 105 -9.38 1.63 -7.50
CA ASN A 105 -10.82 1.42 -7.63
C ASN A 105 -11.47 2.66 -8.21
N ASP A 106 -12.07 2.51 -9.38
CA ASP A 106 -12.93 3.53 -9.98
C ASP A 106 -14.37 3.34 -9.47
N ASN A 107 -14.89 4.37 -8.81
CA ASN A 107 -16.23 4.37 -8.22
C ASN A 107 -16.93 5.70 -8.45
N ASP A 108 -17.74 5.76 -9.47
CA ASP A 108 -18.53 6.95 -9.86
C ASP A 108 -19.83 7.14 -9.06
N GLY A 109 -19.93 6.49 -7.89
CA GLY A 109 -21.09 6.63 -6.99
C GLY A 109 -22.10 5.48 -7.04
N ALA A 110 -22.02 4.61 -8.05
CA ALA A 110 -22.89 3.44 -8.18
C ALA A 110 -22.24 2.12 -7.71
N GLY A 111 -21.08 2.21 -7.04
CA GLY A 111 -20.23 1.10 -6.66
C GLY A 111 -18.98 0.97 -7.54
N ARG A 112 -18.12 0.01 -7.22
CA ARG A 112 -16.89 -0.25 -8.00
C ARG A 112 -17.24 -0.71 -9.41
N LYS A 113 -16.88 0.07 -10.42
CA LYS A 113 -17.06 -0.29 -11.83
C LYS A 113 -15.87 -0.99 -12.44
N GLN A 114 -14.68 -0.48 -12.13
CA GLN A 114 -13.43 -1.00 -12.66
C GLN A 114 -12.35 -0.95 -11.59
N GLY A 115 -11.34 -1.79 -11.77
CA GLY A 115 -10.13 -1.75 -10.97
C GLY A 115 -8.92 -1.94 -11.88
N VAL A 116 -7.90 -1.09 -11.71
CA VAL A 116 -6.60 -1.24 -12.38
C VAL A 116 -5.59 -1.69 -11.33
N THR A 117 -4.93 -2.81 -11.59
CA THR A 117 -3.95 -3.38 -10.67
C THR A 117 -2.57 -3.50 -11.31
N LEU A 118 -1.52 -3.42 -10.50
CA LEU A 118 -0.14 -3.73 -10.93
C LEU A 118 0.11 -5.23 -11.07
N THR A 119 -0.75 -6.07 -10.49
CA THR A 119 -0.72 -7.52 -10.66
C THR A 119 -1.55 -7.95 -11.86
N GLN A 120 -1.61 -9.24 -12.15
CA GLN A 120 -2.40 -9.74 -13.28
C GLN A 120 -3.88 -9.38 -13.15
N PRO A 121 -4.54 -8.97 -14.25
CA PRO A 121 -5.98 -8.74 -14.26
C PRO A 121 -6.75 -9.98 -13.79
N GLY A 122 -7.76 -9.76 -12.96
CA GLY A 122 -8.65 -10.82 -12.47
C GLY A 122 -8.16 -11.56 -11.21
N SER A 123 -6.95 -11.26 -10.71
CA SER A 123 -6.50 -11.75 -9.41
C SER A 123 -6.60 -10.63 -8.38
N GLU A 124 -7.29 -10.89 -7.27
CA GLU A 124 -7.20 -9.98 -6.12
C GLU A 124 -5.78 -10.07 -5.55
N PRO A 125 -5.07 -8.94 -5.39
CA PRO A 125 -3.69 -8.95 -4.89
C PRO A 125 -3.54 -9.63 -3.54
N LEU A 126 -4.57 -9.55 -2.70
CA LEU A 126 -4.59 -10.16 -1.37
C LEU A 126 -4.31 -11.66 -1.38
N ASP A 127 -4.86 -12.36 -2.38
CA ASP A 127 -4.78 -13.82 -2.45
C ASP A 127 -3.49 -14.32 -3.12
N ASN A 128 -2.72 -13.39 -3.71
CA ASN A 128 -1.60 -13.73 -4.56
C ASN A 128 -0.36 -12.84 -4.32
N PRO A 129 0.23 -12.81 -3.10
CA PRO A 129 1.40 -11.97 -2.81
C PRO A 129 2.62 -12.33 -3.66
N HIS A 130 2.72 -13.56 -4.17
CA HIS A 130 3.78 -13.95 -5.11
C HIS A 130 3.76 -13.15 -6.43
N LEU A 131 2.63 -12.55 -6.78
CA LEU A 131 2.51 -11.70 -7.97
C LEU A 131 2.94 -10.25 -7.72
N PHE A 132 3.20 -9.86 -6.47
CA PHE A 132 3.64 -8.51 -6.14
C PHE A 132 4.94 -8.17 -6.86
N LYS A 133 5.09 -6.92 -7.23
CA LYS A 133 6.32 -6.40 -7.83
C LYS A 133 7.35 -6.10 -6.76
N ASP A 134 8.62 -6.26 -7.08
CA ASP A 134 9.69 -5.86 -6.20
C ASP A 134 9.83 -4.34 -6.18
N MET A 135 9.72 -3.75 -4.99
CA MET A 135 10.18 -2.40 -4.71
C MET A 135 11.58 -2.51 -4.12
N ILE A 136 12.57 -1.96 -4.80
CA ILE A 136 13.98 -2.03 -4.40
C ILE A 136 14.45 -0.66 -3.96
N PHE A 137 15.06 -0.58 -2.79
CA PHE A 137 15.62 0.65 -2.25
C PHE A 137 17.03 0.88 -2.79
N LEU A 138 17.26 2.01 -3.40
CA LEU A 138 18.56 2.39 -3.95
C LEU A 138 19.20 3.45 -3.07
N GLN A 139 20.50 3.31 -2.82
CA GLN A 139 21.26 4.36 -2.16
C GLN A 139 21.33 5.59 -3.07
N GLN A 140 20.84 6.71 -2.59
CA GLN A 140 21.05 7.97 -3.29
C GLN A 140 22.56 8.30 -3.26
N LYS A 141 23.20 8.35 -4.43
CA LYS A 141 24.56 8.85 -4.50
C LYS A 141 24.54 10.29 -3.99
N ALA A 142 25.30 10.58 -2.92
CA ALA A 142 25.49 11.95 -2.49
C ALA A 142 26.03 12.72 -3.69
N SER A 143 25.26 13.70 -4.16
CA SER A 143 25.76 14.63 -5.17
C SER A 143 26.90 15.39 -4.51
N SER A 144 28.15 15.09 -4.88
CA SER A 144 29.30 15.91 -4.54
C SER A 144 29.05 17.31 -5.11
N LYS A 145 28.76 18.26 -4.22
CA LYS A 145 28.77 19.68 -4.53
C LYS A 145 30.20 20.16 -4.67
#